data_4ab12eaee68dfea61ca39382fac68b2c
#
_entry.id   4ab12eaee68dfea61ca39382fac68b2c
#
_cell.length_a   1.000
_cell.length_b   1.000
_cell.length_c   1.000
_cell.angle_alpha   90.00
_cell.angle_beta   90.00
_cell.angle_gamma   90.00
#
_symmetry.space_group_name_H-M   'P 1'
#
loop_
_entity.id
_entity.type
_entity.pdbx_description
1 polymer ?
#
loop_
_entity_poly.entity_id
_entity_poly.type
_entity_poly.pdbx_seq_one_letter_code
_entity_poly.pdbx_strand_id
1 'polypeptide(L)'
;MNLTIKHISKYKFSKNLSYGVQRLRLKPQNNKIQNINRWNINIQGGVEQFEYLDHHQNLCTFLTLNNDLKEIIISVDGQISTIESNGILGNDKPKTKPWMYKMYTPITKPGNHIKSFCKKWLDLSYSELDICHFVAYDIRKFVKFRKGSTSAYTSAEDSFKKKTGVCQDFTHIFISCLRFLGFSARYVSGYL
;
A
#
# COMPACT_ATOMS: atom_id res chain seq x y z
N MET A 1 4.34 -19.50 9.64
CA MET A 1 2.99 -19.30 10.23
C MET A 1 1.95 -19.57 9.17
N ASN A 2 0.79 -20.19 9.52
CA ASN A 2 -0.33 -20.36 8.59
C ASN A 2 -1.41 -19.34 8.92
N LEU A 3 -1.86 -18.62 7.92
CA LEU A 3 -2.85 -17.55 8.03
C LEU A 3 -4.10 -17.89 7.22
N THR A 4 -5.26 -17.67 7.81
CA THR A 4 -6.56 -17.70 7.11
C THR A 4 -7.07 -16.26 7.01
N ILE A 5 -7.35 -15.83 5.80
CA ILE A 5 -7.77 -14.46 5.49
C ILE A 5 -9.20 -14.49 4.99
N LYS A 6 -10.06 -13.69 5.62
CA LYS A 6 -11.40 -13.38 5.14
C LYS A 6 -11.57 -11.87 5.08
N HIS A 7 -11.87 -11.35 3.90
CA HIS A 7 -12.03 -9.91 3.68
C HIS A 7 -13.26 -9.67 2.84
N ILE A 8 -14.11 -8.73 3.26
CA ILE A 8 -15.32 -8.33 2.52
C ILE A 8 -15.29 -6.81 2.35
N SER A 9 -15.31 -6.39 1.09
CA SER A 9 -15.46 -4.98 0.70
C SER A 9 -16.86 -4.76 0.13
N LYS A 10 -17.61 -3.81 0.70
CA LYS A 10 -18.93 -3.40 0.24
C LYS A 10 -18.91 -1.95 -0.21
N TYR A 11 -19.28 -1.72 -1.45
CA TYR A 11 -19.39 -0.38 -2.01
C TYR A 11 -20.86 -0.09 -2.30
N LYS A 12 -21.41 0.91 -1.60
CA LYS A 12 -22.79 1.37 -1.80
C LYS A 12 -22.79 2.68 -2.58
N PHE A 13 -23.67 2.76 -3.54
CA PHE A 13 -23.82 3.94 -4.40
C PHE A 13 -25.10 4.70 -4.03
N SER A 14 -25.03 6.03 -4.05
CA SER A 14 -26.17 6.89 -3.76
C SER A 14 -27.26 6.81 -4.83
N LYS A 15 -26.87 6.48 -6.07
CA LYS A 15 -27.76 6.27 -7.23
C LYS A 15 -27.41 4.95 -7.89
N ASN A 16 -28.35 4.39 -8.65
CA ASN A 16 -28.09 3.23 -9.49
C ASN A 16 -26.98 3.55 -10.49
N LEU A 17 -26.03 2.63 -10.64
CA LEU A 17 -24.99 2.75 -11.64
C LEU A 17 -25.53 2.30 -13.00
N SER A 18 -25.44 3.15 -14.00
CA SER A 18 -25.72 2.78 -15.39
C SER A 18 -24.54 2.07 -16.05
N TYR A 19 -23.31 2.37 -15.61
CA TYR A 19 -22.06 1.78 -16.09
C TYR A 19 -20.97 2.00 -15.08
N GLY A 20 -20.04 1.04 -14.97
CA GLY A 20 -18.86 1.19 -14.15
C GLY A 20 -17.80 0.16 -14.47
N VAL A 21 -16.54 0.53 -14.20
CA VAL A 21 -15.41 -0.38 -14.27
C VAL A 21 -14.59 -0.29 -12.98
N GLN A 22 -14.01 -1.41 -12.58
CA GLN A 22 -13.09 -1.45 -11.44
C GLN A 22 -11.85 -2.26 -11.79
N ARG A 23 -10.73 -1.87 -11.21
CA ARG A 23 -9.48 -2.60 -11.26
C ARG A 23 -9.13 -3.08 -9.86
N LEU A 24 -9.11 -4.38 -9.67
CA LEU A 24 -8.76 -5.01 -8.39
C LEU A 24 -7.29 -5.40 -8.38
N ARG A 25 -6.64 -5.25 -7.24
CA ARG A 25 -5.31 -5.77 -6.90
C ARG A 25 -5.42 -6.54 -5.59
N LEU A 26 -6.13 -7.67 -5.64
CA LEU A 26 -6.46 -8.47 -4.47
C LEU A 26 -5.80 -9.84 -4.48
N LYS A 27 -5.11 -10.22 -5.56
CA LYS A 27 -4.39 -11.50 -5.65
C LYS A 27 -2.96 -11.32 -5.13
N PRO A 28 -2.58 -11.97 -4.01
CA PRO A 28 -1.21 -11.97 -3.53
C PRO A 28 -0.32 -12.78 -4.48
N GLN A 29 0.99 -12.65 -4.34
CA GLN A 29 1.97 -13.40 -5.12
C GLN A 29 2.85 -14.24 -4.19
N ASN A 30 3.26 -15.41 -4.67
CA ASN A 30 4.28 -16.22 -4.01
C ASN A 30 5.64 -15.50 -4.03
N ASN A 31 6.36 -15.62 -2.94
CA ASN A 31 7.75 -15.16 -2.82
C ASN A 31 8.51 -16.06 -1.83
N LYS A 32 9.75 -15.73 -1.51
CA LYS A 32 10.60 -16.57 -0.63
C LYS A 32 10.07 -16.77 0.78
N ILE A 33 9.26 -15.83 1.28
CA ILE A 33 8.74 -15.85 2.65
C ILE A 33 7.23 -16.05 2.71
N GLN A 34 6.55 -16.18 1.56
CA GLN A 34 5.11 -16.34 1.47
C GLN A 34 4.73 -17.35 0.39
N ASN A 35 3.93 -18.34 0.75
CA ASN A 35 3.32 -19.30 -0.16
C ASN A 35 1.80 -19.22 -0.05
N ILE A 36 1.12 -19.13 -1.20
CA ILE A 36 -0.33 -19.07 -1.28
C ILE A 36 -0.85 -20.49 -1.46
N ASN A 37 -1.51 -21.02 -0.43
CA ASN A 37 -2.07 -22.37 -0.46
C ASN A 37 -3.43 -22.39 -1.18
N ARG A 38 -4.26 -21.37 -0.92
CA ARG A 38 -5.57 -21.16 -1.56
C ARG A 38 -5.91 -19.69 -1.56
N TRP A 39 -6.54 -19.20 -2.65
CA TRP A 39 -7.01 -17.83 -2.74
C TRP A 39 -8.21 -17.73 -3.68
N ASN A 40 -9.37 -17.39 -3.14
CA ASN A 40 -10.61 -17.22 -3.88
C ASN A 40 -11.12 -15.79 -3.76
N ILE A 41 -11.55 -15.23 -4.87
CA ILE A 41 -12.23 -13.94 -4.91
C ILE A 41 -13.63 -14.19 -5.48
N ASN A 42 -14.64 -13.76 -4.75
CA ASN A 42 -16.03 -13.80 -5.19
C ASN A 42 -16.53 -12.36 -5.35
N ILE A 43 -17.15 -12.09 -6.49
CA ILE A 43 -17.64 -10.77 -6.89
C ILE A 43 -19.13 -10.85 -7.14
N GLN A 44 -19.89 -10.04 -6.40
CA GLN A 44 -21.31 -9.86 -6.59
C GLN A 44 -21.57 -8.45 -7.12
N GLY A 45 -22.25 -8.34 -8.24
CA GLY A 45 -22.56 -7.06 -8.89
C GLY A 45 -21.59 -6.64 -9.98
N GLY A 46 -20.75 -7.53 -10.45
CA GLY A 46 -19.81 -7.28 -11.55
C GLY A 46 -19.33 -8.56 -12.20
N VAL A 47 -18.75 -8.43 -13.38
CA VAL A 47 -18.22 -9.54 -14.18
C VAL A 47 -16.74 -9.28 -14.45
N GLU A 48 -15.91 -10.28 -14.14
CA GLU A 48 -14.49 -10.28 -14.48
C GLU A 48 -14.34 -10.38 -16.00
N GLN A 49 -13.54 -9.48 -16.58
CA GLN A 49 -13.31 -9.44 -18.02
C GLN A 49 -11.97 -10.07 -18.40
N PHE A 50 -10.90 -9.63 -17.74
CA PHE A 50 -9.54 -10.14 -17.98
C PHE A 50 -8.62 -9.80 -16.80
N GLU A 51 -7.46 -10.47 -16.78
CA GLU A 51 -6.37 -10.21 -15.86
C GLU A 51 -5.10 -9.78 -16.61
N TYR A 52 -4.31 -8.93 -15.98
CA TYR A 52 -3.02 -8.49 -16.52
C TYR A 52 -2.05 -8.13 -15.40
N LEU A 53 -0.77 -8.10 -15.72
CA LEU A 53 0.28 -7.59 -14.81
C LEU A 53 0.49 -6.11 -15.06
N ASP A 54 0.38 -5.29 -14.01
CA ASP A 54 0.72 -3.88 -14.11
C ASP A 54 2.26 -3.65 -14.09
N HIS A 55 2.69 -2.40 -14.24
CA HIS A 55 4.11 -2.04 -14.23
C HIS A 55 4.85 -2.32 -12.92
N HIS A 56 4.11 -2.52 -11.82
CA HIS A 56 4.64 -2.99 -10.54
C HIS A 56 4.59 -4.51 -10.39
N GLN A 57 4.19 -5.22 -11.45
CA GLN A 57 3.98 -6.66 -11.45
C GLN A 57 2.86 -7.13 -10.50
N ASN A 58 1.91 -6.26 -10.17
CA ASN A 58 0.70 -6.68 -9.50
C ASN A 58 -0.23 -7.38 -10.49
N LEU A 59 -0.80 -8.51 -10.09
CA LEU A 59 -1.88 -9.12 -10.86
C LEU A 59 -3.15 -8.31 -10.65
N CYS A 60 -3.62 -7.69 -11.72
CA CYS A 60 -4.80 -6.84 -11.75
C CYS A 60 -5.94 -7.56 -12.42
N THR A 61 -7.10 -7.62 -11.78
CA THR A 61 -8.35 -8.10 -12.35
C THR A 61 -9.19 -6.90 -12.79
N PHE A 62 -9.59 -6.85 -14.04
CA PHE A 62 -10.46 -5.82 -14.60
C PHE A 62 -11.91 -6.29 -14.57
N LEU A 63 -12.80 -5.49 -13.96
CA LEU A 63 -14.21 -5.78 -13.83
C LEU A 63 -15.06 -4.75 -14.57
N THR A 64 -16.16 -5.24 -15.18
CA THR A 64 -17.31 -4.39 -15.51
C THR A 64 -18.38 -4.58 -14.45
N LEU A 65 -19.04 -3.50 -14.05
CA LEU A 65 -20.14 -3.54 -13.10
C LEU A 65 -21.44 -3.76 -13.85
N ASN A 66 -22.35 -4.52 -13.25
CA ASN A 66 -23.69 -4.73 -13.82
C ASN A 66 -24.48 -3.43 -13.81
N ASN A 67 -25.41 -3.29 -14.73
CA ASN A 67 -26.30 -2.12 -14.78
C ASN A 67 -27.28 -2.11 -13.59
N ASP A 68 -27.76 -0.93 -13.24
CA ASP A 68 -28.79 -0.70 -12.20
C ASP A 68 -28.42 -1.18 -10.79
N LEU A 69 -27.12 -1.25 -10.49
CA LEU A 69 -26.63 -1.65 -9.19
C LEU A 69 -26.59 -0.50 -8.19
N LYS A 70 -26.99 -0.81 -6.96
CA LYS A 70 -26.78 0.04 -5.77
C LYS A 70 -25.63 -0.43 -4.88
N GLU A 71 -25.20 -1.67 -5.04
CA GLU A 71 -24.15 -2.25 -4.19
C GLU A 71 -23.29 -3.22 -5.00
N ILE A 72 -21.98 -3.21 -4.75
CA ILE A 72 -21.07 -4.26 -5.16
C ILE A 72 -20.41 -4.85 -3.91
N ILE A 73 -20.30 -6.18 -3.86
CA ILE A 73 -19.62 -6.90 -2.78
C ILE A 73 -18.48 -7.72 -3.38
N ILE A 74 -17.29 -7.50 -2.87
CA ILE A 74 -16.10 -8.25 -3.21
C ILE A 74 -15.64 -8.97 -1.96
N SER A 75 -15.62 -10.30 -1.97
CA SER A 75 -15.16 -11.12 -0.86
C SER A 75 -13.96 -11.95 -1.23
N VAL A 76 -13.01 -12.03 -0.33
CA VAL A 76 -11.79 -12.82 -0.42
C VAL A 76 -11.79 -13.87 0.68
N ASP A 77 -11.49 -15.12 0.33
CA ASP A 77 -11.20 -16.22 1.24
C ASP A 77 -9.87 -16.84 0.82
N GLY A 78 -8.88 -16.83 1.71
CA GLY A 78 -7.55 -17.31 1.40
C GLY A 78 -6.81 -17.98 2.54
N GLN A 79 -5.85 -18.82 2.17
CA GLN A 79 -4.91 -19.46 3.09
C GLN A 79 -3.49 -19.25 2.58
N ILE A 80 -2.63 -18.74 3.45
CA ILE A 80 -1.25 -18.41 3.16
C ILE A 80 -0.35 -19.01 4.24
N SER A 81 0.78 -19.55 3.83
CA SER A 81 1.88 -19.92 4.73
C SER A 81 3.00 -18.89 4.63
N THR A 82 3.47 -18.40 5.77
CA THR A 82 4.59 -17.44 5.84
C THR A 82 5.76 -18.00 6.64
N ILE A 83 6.98 -17.59 6.26
CA ILE A 83 8.21 -17.84 6.97
C ILE A 83 8.63 -16.57 7.68
N GLU A 84 9.10 -16.68 8.93
CA GLU A 84 9.64 -15.54 9.67
C GLU A 84 10.89 -15.01 8.99
N SER A 85 10.95 -13.72 8.77
CA SER A 85 12.05 -13.05 8.05
C SER A 85 12.43 -11.70 8.66
N ASN A 86 11.90 -11.38 9.86
CA ASN A 86 12.08 -10.07 10.51
C ASN A 86 11.75 -8.87 9.59
N GLY A 87 10.79 -9.06 8.68
CA GLY A 87 10.39 -8.04 7.71
C GLY A 87 11.34 -7.87 6.52
N ILE A 88 12.35 -8.72 6.35
CA ILE A 88 13.34 -8.64 5.28
C ILE A 88 13.05 -9.72 4.23
N LEU A 89 12.72 -9.30 3.00
CA LEU A 89 12.46 -10.21 1.89
C LEU A 89 13.76 -10.76 1.25
N GLY A 90 14.89 -10.09 1.45
CA GLY A 90 16.20 -10.47 0.90
C GLY A 90 16.40 -10.02 -0.55
N ASN A 91 17.41 -10.61 -1.21
CA ASN A 91 17.84 -10.24 -2.56
C ASN A 91 16.93 -10.84 -3.63
N ASP A 92 15.71 -10.38 -3.76
CA ASP A 92 14.90 -10.63 -4.94
C ASP A 92 15.23 -9.57 -6.01
N LYS A 93 15.60 -10.03 -7.20
CA LYS A 93 15.83 -9.10 -8.32
C LYS A 93 14.54 -8.35 -8.62
N PRO A 94 14.50 -7.02 -8.40
CA PRO A 94 13.28 -6.26 -8.64
C PRO A 94 12.94 -6.31 -10.12
N LYS A 95 11.74 -6.72 -10.47
CA LYS A 95 11.24 -6.69 -11.85
C LYS A 95 11.09 -5.26 -12.38
N THR A 96 10.88 -4.31 -11.48
CA THR A 96 10.81 -2.87 -11.79
C THR A 96 12.12 -2.19 -11.41
N LYS A 97 12.63 -1.31 -12.26
CA LYS A 97 13.89 -0.59 -12.02
C LYS A 97 13.83 0.23 -10.73
N PRO A 98 14.80 0.12 -9.81
CA PRO A 98 14.76 0.80 -8.50
C PRO A 98 14.57 2.32 -8.56
N TRP A 99 15.12 3.00 -9.56
CA TRP A 99 14.99 4.45 -9.72
C TRP A 99 13.53 4.92 -9.86
N MET A 100 12.62 4.08 -10.41
CA MET A 100 11.19 4.39 -10.50
C MET A 100 10.56 4.57 -9.12
N TYR A 101 11.08 3.88 -8.12
CA TYR A 101 10.60 3.98 -6.74
C TYR A 101 11.20 5.17 -5.98
N LYS A 102 12.13 5.92 -6.58
CA LYS A 102 12.63 7.20 -6.05
C LYS A 102 11.79 8.39 -6.51
N MET A 103 10.97 8.22 -7.56
CA MET A 103 10.12 9.30 -8.09
C MET A 103 9.00 9.67 -7.12
N TYR A 104 8.79 10.98 -6.95
CA TYR A 104 7.69 11.47 -6.15
C TYR A 104 6.35 11.35 -6.89
N THR A 105 5.30 11.04 -6.13
CA THR A 105 3.91 11.18 -6.58
C THR A 105 3.28 12.39 -5.88
N PRO A 106 2.16 12.95 -6.36
CA PRO A 106 1.48 14.06 -5.69
C PRO A 106 1.26 13.81 -4.17
N ILE A 107 0.89 12.57 -3.81
CA ILE A 107 0.63 12.19 -2.40
C ILE A 107 1.91 12.04 -1.58
N THR A 108 3.03 11.61 -2.19
CA THR A 108 4.30 11.32 -1.48
C THR A 108 5.39 12.36 -1.73
N LYS A 109 5.09 13.51 -2.35
CA LYS A 109 6.05 14.58 -2.55
C LYS A 109 6.37 15.25 -1.21
N PRO A 110 7.65 15.31 -0.77
CA PRO A 110 8.01 15.95 0.48
C PRO A 110 7.90 17.48 0.37
N GLY A 111 7.22 18.09 1.32
CA GLY A 111 7.25 19.52 1.53
C GLY A 111 8.32 19.94 2.53
N ASN A 112 8.24 21.18 3.01
CA ASN A 112 9.28 21.74 3.88
C ASN A 112 9.36 21.07 5.25
N HIS A 113 8.24 20.59 5.81
CA HIS A 113 8.22 19.93 7.12
C HIS A 113 8.91 18.57 7.06
N ILE A 114 8.57 17.72 6.06
CA ILE A 114 9.22 16.44 5.86
C ILE A 114 10.71 16.61 5.54
N LYS A 115 11.07 17.55 4.67
CA LYS A 115 12.48 17.82 4.35
C LYS A 115 13.27 18.23 5.59
N SER A 116 12.73 19.14 6.42
CA SER A 116 13.36 19.58 7.66
C SER A 116 13.52 18.43 8.66
N PHE A 117 12.48 17.57 8.76
CA PHE A 117 12.51 16.39 9.61
C PHE A 117 13.61 15.41 9.17
N CYS A 118 13.83 15.25 7.87
CA CYS A 118 14.81 14.31 7.33
C CYS A 118 16.28 14.81 7.40
N LYS A 119 16.52 16.11 7.57
CA LYS A 119 17.89 16.68 7.55
C LYS A 119 18.84 15.99 8.51
N LYS A 120 18.36 15.54 9.67
CA LYS A 120 19.17 14.88 10.68
C LYS A 120 19.76 13.52 10.26
N TRP A 121 19.26 12.92 9.17
CA TRP A 121 19.77 11.65 8.64
C TRP A 121 20.57 11.78 7.34
N LEU A 122 20.81 12.99 6.84
CA LEU A 122 21.57 13.20 5.59
C LEU A 122 23.07 12.91 5.73
N ASP A 123 23.64 13.18 6.91
CA ASP A 123 25.10 13.17 7.15
C ASP A 123 25.54 12.07 8.14
N LEU A 124 24.73 11.03 8.33
CA LEU A 124 25.00 10.04 9.36
C LEU A 124 25.67 8.79 8.78
N SER A 125 26.69 8.27 9.49
CA SER A 125 27.42 7.03 9.20
C SER A 125 26.64 5.76 9.55
N TYR A 126 25.28 5.82 9.56
CA TYR A 126 24.45 4.66 9.85
C TYR A 126 24.27 3.78 8.63
N SER A 127 23.99 2.49 8.85
CA SER A 127 23.60 1.61 7.76
C SER A 127 22.25 2.05 7.17
N GLU A 128 22.01 1.73 5.89
CA GLU A 128 20.73 2.04 5.21
C GLU A 128 19.51 1.47 5.97
N LEU A 129 19.67 0.28 6.55
CA LEU A 129 18.63 -0.38 7.32
C LEU A 129 18.36 0.36 8.64
N ASP A 130 19.39 0.80 9.34
CA ASP A 130 19.25 1.57 10.57
C ASP A 130 18.53 2.90 10.31
N ILE A 131 18.86 3.59 9.23
CA ILE A 131 18.17 4.83 8.83
C ILE A 131 16.68 4.55 8.62
N CYS A 132 16.32 3.46 7.93
CA CYS A 132 14.91 3.09 7.74
C CYS A 132 14.20 2.87 9.08
N HIS A 133 14.82 2.17 10.02
CA HIS A 133 14.26 1.93 11.36
C HIS A 133 14.11 3.22 12.17
N PHE A 134 15.12 4.09 12.17
CA PHE A 134 15.07 5.37 12.90
C PHE A 134 14.00 6.29 12.35
N VAL A 135 13.90 6.40 11.02
CA VAL A 135 12.85 7.20 10.37
C VAL A 135 11.47 6.67 10.74
N ALA A 136 11.24 5.35 10.68
CA ALA A 136 9.95 4.74 11.04
C ALA A 136 9.59 5.00 12.51
N TYR A 137 10.54 4.82 13.41
CA TYR A 137 10.36 5.05 14.85
C TYR A 137 10.02 6.51 15.15
N ASP A 138 10.74 7.46 14.55
CA ASP A 138 10.51 8.87 14.80
C ASP A 138 9.20 9.38 14.18
N ILE A 139 8.79 8.86 13.02
CA ILE A 139 7.45 9.14 12.48
C ILE A 139 6.38 8.69 13.46
N ARG A 140 6.50 7.49 14.03
CA ARG A 140 5.54 6.98 15.02
C ARG A 140 5.46 7.83 16.28
N LYS A 141 6.56 8.44 16.71
CA LYS A 141 6.58 9.37 17.84
C LYS A 141 5.93 10.71 17.50
N PHE A 142 6.13 11.18 16.27
CA PHE A 142 5.71 12.52 15.85
C PHE A 142 4.24 12.57 15.40
N VAL A 143 3.75 11.50 14.75
CA VAL A 143 2.39 11.42 14.20
C VAL A 143 1.54 10.49 15.06
N LYS A 144 0.34 10.94 15.43
CA LYS A 144 -0.62 10.17 16.23
C LYS A 144 -1.62 9.46 15.33
N PHE A 145 -1.87 8.19 15.60
CA PHE A 145 -2.93 7.45 14.92
C PHE A 145 -4.31 7.99 15.29
N ARG A 146 -5.10 8.42 14.30
CA ARG A 146 -6.46 8.92 14.50
C ARG A 146 -7.35 8.59 13.30
N LYS A 147 -8.33 7.71 13.52
CA LYS A 147 -9.33 7.39 12.50
C LYS A 147 -10.14 8.63 12.09
N GLY A 148 -10.45 8.76 10.79
CA GLY A 148 -11.27 9.84 10.26
C GLY A 148 -10.58 11.22 10.21
N SER A 149 -9.28 11.33 10.52
CA SER A 149 -8.53 12.60 10.47
C SER A 149 -8.06 12.99 9.07
N THR A 150 -8.04 12.03 8.15
CA THR A 150 -7.52 12.15 6.79
C THR A 150 -8.43 11.46 5.78
N SER A 151 -8.22 11.73 4.51
CA SER A 151 -8.89 11.08 3.38
C SER A 151 -7.86 10.37 2.49
N ALA A 152 -8.33 9.58 1.52
CA ALA A 152 -7.47 8.91 0.55
C ALA A 152 -6.60 9.86 -0.29
N TYR A 153 -6.94 11.14 -0.34
CA TYR A 153 -6.24 12.19 -1.08
C TYR A 153 -5.29 13.04 -0.20
N THR A 154 -5.24 12.79 1.10
CA THR A 154 -4.37 13.53 2.02
C THR A 154 -2.91 13.24 1.68
N SER A 155 -2.11 14.30 1.44
CA SER A 155 -0.69 14.14 1.15
C SER A 155 0.12 13.77 2.40
N ALA A 156 1.30 13.17 2.18
CA ALA A 156 2.26 12.90 3.25
C ALA A 156 2.61 14.17 4.04
N GLU A 157 2.85 15.28 3.36
CA GLU A 157 3.19 16.56 3.98
C GLU A 157 2.05 17.10 4.83
N ASP A 158 0.80 17.04 4.35
CA ASP A 158 -0.36 17.56 5.09
C ASP A 158 -0.64 16.71 6.35
N SER A 159 -0.57 15.38 6.24
CA SER A 159 -0.72 14.50 7.38
C SER A 159 0.41 14.71 8.39
N PHE A 160 1.65 14.84 7.92
CA PHE A 160 2.82 15.12 8.76
C PHE A 160 2.68 16.46 9.50
N LYS A 161 2.27 17.53 8.81
CA LYS A 161 2.01 18.85 9.39
C LYS A 161 0.90 18.81 10.44
N LYS A 162 -0.19 18.06 10.18
CA LYS A 162 -1.29 17.85 11.13
C LYS A 162 -0.92 16.96 12.31
N LYS A 163 0.20 16.23 12.23
CA LYS A 163 0.66 15.25 13.24
C LYS A 163 -0.37 14.15 13.54
N THR A 164 -1.25 13.85 12.61
CA THR A 164 -2.29 12.83 12.75
C THR A 164 -2.55 12.13 11.43
N GLY A 165 -2.87 10.84 11.48
CA GLY A 165 -3.20 10.06 10.30
C GLY A 165 -3.61 8.62 10.63
N VAL A 166 -3.91 7.85 9.58
CA VAL A 166 -4.14 6.41 9.62
C VAL A 166 -2.96 5.65 9.01
N CYS A 167 -3.00 4.31 8.99
CA CYS A 167 -1.89 3.48 8.47
C CYS A 167 -1.39 3.92 7.08
N GLN A 168 -2.30 4.32 6.20
CA GLN A 168 -1.97 4.83 4.87
C GLN A 168 -1.12 6.11 4.94
N ASP A 169 -1.45 7.03 5.84
CA ASP A 169 -0.71 8.29 5.99
C ASP A 169 0.69 8.05 6.54
N PHE A 170 0.83 7.18 7.56
CA PHE A 170 2.14 6.77 8.08
C PHE A 170 3.02 6.20 6.97
N THR A 171 2.46 5.34 6.12
CA THR A 171 3.18 4.76 4.99
C THR A 171 3.58 5.82 3.96
N HIS A 172 2.68 6.76 3.62
CA HIS A 172 3.00 7.84 2.68
C HIS A 172 4.08 8.78 3.22
N ILE A 173 4.04 9.12 4.52
CA ILE A 173 5.07 9.92 5.18
C ILE A 173 6.40 9.17 5.13
N PHE A 174 6.43 7.89 5.48
CA PHE A 174 7.64 7.07 5.46
C PHE A 174 8.24 6.98 4.06
N ILE A 175 7.43 6.69 3.03
CA ILE A 175 7.86 6.69 1.62
C ILE A 175 8.42 8.06 1.22
N SER A 176 7.77 9.15 1.62
CA SER A 176 8.21 10.51 1.33
C SER A 176 9.59 10.81 1.93
N CYS A 177 9.78 10.44 3.20
CA CYS A 177 11.06 10.58 3.89
C CYS A 177 12.17 9.75 3.20
N LEU A 178 11.90 8.46 2.96
CA LEU A 178 12.89 7.57 2.36
C LEU A 178 13.30 8.02 0.96
N ARG A 179 12.34 8.43 0.12
CA ARG A 179 12.65 8.95 -1.22
C ARG A 179 13.46 10.23 -1.16
N PHE A 180 13.21 11.12 -0.20
CA PHE A 180 14.00 12.31 0.01
C PHE A 180 15.44 11.98 0.42
N LEU A 181 15.64 10.94 1.22
CA LEU A 181 16.95 10.42 1.62
C LEU A 181 17.64 9.57 0.52
N GLY A 182 17.03 9.45 -0.67
CA GLY A 182 17.62 8.74 -1.81
C GLY A 182 17.28 7.25 -1.91
N PHE A 183 16.47 6.71 -1.00
CA PHE A 183 16.04 5.31 -1.04
C PHE A 183 14.93 5.07 -2.06
N SER A 184 14.91 3.85 -2.62
CA SER A 184 13.79 3.36 -3.42
C SER A 184 12.70 2.85 -2.49
N ALA A 185 11.52 3.46 -2.49
CA ALA A 185 10.42 3.11 -1.61
C ALA A 185 9.07 3.04 -2.34
N ARG A 186 8.27 2.02 -2.04
CA ARG A 186 6.93 1.84 -2.59
C ARG A 186 5.92 1.44 -1.53
N TYR A 187 4.66 1.74 -1.80
CA TYR A 187 3.55 1.24 -1.00
C TYR A 187 3.29 -0.23 -1.33
N VAL A 188 3.12 -1.04 -0.29
CA VAL A 188 2.64 -2.42 -0.41
C VAL A 188 1.43 -2.55 0.49
N SER A 189 0.30 -2.99 -0.05
CA SER A 189 -0.88 -3.30 0.74
C SER A 189 -0.91 -4.78 1.12
N GLY A 190 -1.54 -5.10 2.25
CA GLY A 190 -1.60 -6.46 2.75
C GLY A 190 -2.43 -6.56 4.02
N TYR A 191 -2.30 -7.70 4.68
CA TYR A 191 -2.93 -8.00 5.96
C TYR A 191 -1.86 -8.14 7.04
N LEU A 192 -2.16 -7.67 8.26
CA LEU A 192 -1.30 -7.73 9.45
C LEU A 192 -1.96 -8.59 10.52
#